data_99b24a8e3269f6a82b6e7c4a3b382826
#
_entry.id   99b24a8e3269f6a82b6e7c4a3b382826
#
_cell.length_a   1.000
_cell.length_b   1.000
_cell.length_c   1.000
_cell.angle_alpha   90.00
_cell.angle_beta   90.00
_cell.angle_gamma   90.00
#
_symmetry.space_group_name_H-M   'P 1'
#
loop_
_entity.id
_entity.type
_entity.pdbx_description
1 polymer ?
#
loop_
_entity_poly.entity_id
_entity_poly.type
_entity_poly.pdbx_seq_one_letter_code
_entity_poly.pdbx_strand_id
1 'polypeptide(L)'
;MAVIKIVLGQSRPLPYIIFGPPGTGKTITVVESMLQILLRIPSSRIVACTPSNSAADLLIERLYASGQVKVCDMVRLNSFHRKEDAIPDVVLPFSASGEDLNIISRYRIVVCTCNTAGSMFNLGLKVGHFTHAFVDEAGQATEPECLIPLGLVSGADGQIVLAGDPKQLGPVLMSPYAKLFGLELSLLERLMERQIYCFNAQQFSEYGGFDPNLVTMLIENYRSHPSILHLPSKLFYFNQLEVKADPSLTHTLVNWSMLPTQGVPVVFHGIRGEDLREGNSPSWFNPGEAVLTVQYLQSLIKQTELNIDVEDIGIITPYRKQIEKIRLLIEKLGIERVKVGSVEEFQGQERQVVIISTDENWRQLIEYCVENGAYTGCDVPDLDQPDNKQDENR
;
A
#
# COMPACT_ATOMS: atom_id res chain seq x y z
N MET A 1 13.45 -10.54 -13.51
CA MET A 1 12.63 -11.07 -14.63
C MET A 1 11.64 -10.01 -15.15
N ALA A 2 10.79 -9.41 -14.31
CA ALA A 2 9.81 -8.38 -14.69
C ALA A 2 10.41 -7.26 -15.55
N VAL A 3 11.48 -6.61 -15.08
CA VAL A 3 12.15 -5.50 -15.79
C VAL A 3 12.49 -5.87 -17.24
N ILE A 4 13.04 -7.06 -17.46
CA ILE A 4 13.42 -7.52 -18.82
C ILE A 4 12.18 -7.64 -19.71
N LYS A 5 11.09 -8.22 -19.20
CA LYS A 5 9.84 -8.41 -19.94
C LYS A 5 9.21 -7.07 -20.33
N ILE A 6 9.22 -6.11 -19.42
CA ILE A 6 8.70 -4.77 -19.62
C ILE A 6 9.54 -4.03 -20.68
N VAL A 7 10.87 -4.04 -20.56
CA VAL A 7 11.76 -3.39 -21.54
C VAL A 7 11.61 -3.98 -22.94
N LEU A 8 11.43 -5.30 -23.05
CA LEU A 8 11.20 -5.98 -24.33
C LEU A 8 9.76 -5.83 -24.87
N GLY A 9 8.83 -5.31 -24.07
CA GLY A 9 7.44 -5.10 -24.48
C GLY A 9 6.69 -6.39 -24.81
N GLN A 10 7.03 -7.50 -24.14
CA GLN A 10 6.52 -8.82 -24.50
C GLN A 10 5.03 -9.02 -24.22
N SER A 11 4.42 -8.22 -23.33
CA SER A 11 2.99 -8.29 -23.04
C SER A 11 2.12 -7.55 -24.05
N ARG A 12 2.70 -6.69 -24.88
CA ARG A 12 1.92 -5.85 -25.83
C ARG A 12 0.96 -6.68 -26.67
N PRO A 13 -0.24 -6.23 -26.91
CA PRO A 13 -0.84 -4.95 -26.49
C PRO A 13 -1.48 -5.01 -25.10
N LEU A 14 -1.30 -6.09 -24.33
CA LEU A 14 -1.89 -6.26 -23.01
C LEU A 14 -1.06 -5.57 -21.92
N PRO A 15 -1.69 -5.08 -20.83
CA PRO A 15 -0.97 -4.58 -19.68
C PRO A 15 -0.08 -5.65 -19.04
N TYR A 16 1.12 -5.26 -18.62
CA TYR A 16 1.98 -6.09 -17.77
C TYR A 16 1.68 -5.79 -16.31
N ILE A 17 1.51 -6.82 -15.47
CA ILE A 17 1.18 -6.68 -14.08
C ILE A 17 2.37 -7.05 -13.18
N ILE A 18 2.74 -6.14 -12.27
CA ILE A 18 3.65 -6.38 -11.15
C ILE A 18 2.80 -6.47 -9.89
N PHE A 19 2.67 -7.66 -9.35
CA PHE A 19 1.84 -7.95 -8.19
C PHE A 19 2.69 -8.41 -7.01
N GLY A 20 2.30 -8.07 -5.79
CA GLY A 20 2.92 -8.58 -4.57
C GLY A 20 2.55 -7.78 -3.33
N PRO A 21 2.69 -8.37 -2.14
CA PRO A 21 2.39 -7.72 -0.87
C PRO A 21 3.30 -6.54 -0.55
N PRO A 22 2.98 -5.78 0.52
CA PRO A 22 3.88 -4.75 1.05
C PRO A 22 5.26 -5.32 1.35
N GLY A 23 6.31 -4.52 1.11
CA GLY A 23 7.69 -4.91 1.41
C GLY A 23 8.35 -5.85 0.39
N THR A 24 7.71 -6.14 -0.75
CA THR A 24 8.31 -6.97 -1.81
C THR A 24 8.99 -6.19 -2.93
N GLY A 25 9.04 -4.86 -2.85
CA GLY A 25 9.80 -4.05 -3.79
C GLY A 25 9.07 -3.68 -5.09
N LYS A 26 7.72 -3.62 -5.11
CA LYS A 26 6.94 -3.19 -6.29
C LYS A 26 7.43 -1.87 -6.89
N THR A 27 7.44 -0.81 -6.11
CA THR A 27 7.89 0.52 -6.54
C THR A 27 9.35 0.52 -7.01
N ILE A 28 10.23 -0.25 -6.36
CA ILE A 28 11.63 -0.39 -6.79
C ILE A 28 11.69 -1.05 -8.17
N THR A 29 10.89 -2.08 -8.41
CA THR A 29 10.81 -2.77 -9.70
C THR A 29 10.25 -1.86 -10.79
N VAL A 30 9.27 -1.00 -10.47
CA VAL A 30 8.73 0.03 -11.37
C VAL A 30 9.81 1.03 -11.73
N VAL A 31 10.51 1.60 -10.74
CA VAL A 31 11.60 2.57 -10.95
C VAL A 31 12.71 1.97 -11.80
N GLU A 32 13.18 0.76 -11.47
CA GLU A 32 14.22 0.08 -12.26
C GLU A 32 13.76 -0.17 -13.72
N SER A 33 12.50 -0.53 -13.92
CA SER A 33 11.94 -0.70 -15.27
C SER A 33 12.00 0.60 -16.06
N MET A 34 11.62 1.73 -15.45
CA MET A 34 11.70 3.04 -16.09
C MET A 34 13.14 3.43 -16.42
N LEU A 35 14.09 3.19 -15.52
CA LEU A 35 15.52 3.46 -15.73
C LEU A 35 16.08 2.65 -16.90
N GLN A 36 15.78 1.36 -16.95
CA GLN A 36 16.23 0.49 -18.04
C GLN A 36 15.61 0.87 -19.40
N ILE A 37 14.36 1.31 -19.42
CA ILE A 37 13.70 1.84 -20.62
C ILE A 37 14.41 3.12 -21.11
N LEU A 38 14.69 4.06 -20.21
CA LEU A 38 15.39 5.30 -20.55
C LEU A 38 16.78 5.06 -21.15
N LEU A 39 17.49 4.09 -20.59
CA LEU A 39 18.85 3.76 -21.02
C LEU A 39 18.86 3.03 -22.38
N ARG A 40 17.92 2.12 -22.60
CA ARG A 40 17.93 1.21 -23.75
C ARG A 40 17.11 1.70 -24.93
N ILE A 41 16.13 2.57 -24.68
CA ILE A 41 15.20 3.10 -25.69
C ILE A 41 15.29 4.64 -25.70
N PRO A 42 16.22 5.24 -26.46
CA PRO A 42 16.45 6.69 -26.45
C PRO A 42 15.21 7.52 -26.82
N SER A 43 14.32 6.97 -27.65
CA SER A 43 13.07 7.61 -28.08
C SER A 43 11.92 7.44 -27.08
N SER A 44 12.13 6.74 -25.96
CA SER A 44 11.07 6.48 -24.97
C SER A 44 10.62 7.75 -24.27
N ARG A 45 9.31 7.82 -24.06
CA ARG A 45 8.63 8.81 -23.23
C ARG A 45 7.72 8.08 -22.26
N ILE A 46 7.86 8.37 -21.00
CA ILE A 46 7.20 7.63 -19.91
C ILE A 46 6.24 8.55 -19.17
N VAL A 47 5.01 8.12 -19.00
CA VAL A 47 4.10 8.67 -18.00
C VAL A 47 4.00 7.68 -16.83
N ALA A 48 4.28 8.13 -15.61
CA ALA A 48 4.19 7.33 -14.40
C ALA A 48 3.18 7.97 -13.46
N CYS A 49 2.14 7.22 -13.12
CA CYS A 49 1.02 7.71 -12.34
C CYS A 49 0.79 6.89 -11.08
N THR A 50 0.17 7.52 -10.10
CA THR A 50 -0.26 6.91 -8.83
C THR A 50 -1.62 7.49 -8.42
N PRO A 51 -2.39 6.83 -7.56
CA PRO A 51 -3.63 7.39 -7.04
C PRO A 51 -3.41 8.60 -6.12
N SER A 52 -2.29 8.65 -5.39
CA SER A 52 -2.01 9.68 -4.38
C SER A 52 -0.80 10.54 -4.71
N ASN A 53 -0.76 11.77 -4.14
CA ASN A 53 0.39 12.66 -4.28
C ASN A 53 1.65 12.11 -3.60
N SER A 54 1.50 11.50 -2.41
CA SER A 54 2.64 10.96 -1.65
C SER A 54 3.34 9.83 -2.42
N ALA A 55 2.58 8.95 -3.07
CA ALA A 55 3.16 7.89 -3.89
C ALA A 55 3.86 8.45 -5.15
N ALA A 56 3.30 9.49 -5.78
CA ALA A 56 3.93 10.13 -6.93
C ALA A 56 5.22 10.87 -6.54
N ASP A 57 5.25 11.50 -5.38
CA ASP A 57 6.46 12.14 -4.85
C ASP A 57 7.55 11.10 -4.56
N LEU A 58 7.19 9.98 -3.96
CA LEU A 58 8.12 8.87 -3.70
C LEU A 58 8.73 8.32 -5.00
N LEU A 59 7.99 8.28 -6.11
CA LEU A 59 8.55 7.89 -7.41
C LEU A 59 9.65 8.86 -7.86
N ILE A 60 9.43 10.19 -7.72
CA ILE A 60 10.44 11.20 -8.04
C ILE A 60 11.68 11.03 -7.15
N GLU A 61 11.49 10.89 -5.85
CA GLU A 61 12.59 10.70 -4.90
C GLU A 61 13.45 9.48 -5.25
N ARG A 62 12.82 8.36 -5.56
CA ARG A 62 13.53 7.12 -5.92
C ARG A 62 14.22 7.20 -7.28
N LEU A 63 13.58 7.83 -8.28
CA LEU A 63 14.22 8.08 -9.58
C LEU A 63 15.46 8.97 -9.42
N TYR A 64 15.36 10.04 -8.63
CA TYR A 64 16.46 10.94 -8.37
C TYR A 64 17.59 10.27 -7.57
N ALA A 65 17.24 9.54 -6.51
CA ALA A 65 18.20 8.81 -5.68
C ALA A 65 19.00 7.75 -6.46
N SER A 66 18.49 7.27 -7.60
CA SER A 66 19.23 6.35 -8.48
C SER A 66 20.50 6.95 -9.08
N GLY A 67 20.60 8.29 -9.13
CA GLY A 67 21.69 9.00 -9.78
C GLY A 67 21.74 8.88 -11.31
N GLN A 68 20.76 8.21 -11.93
CA GLN A 68 20.75 7.94 -13.38
C GLN A 68 19.85 8.91 -14.15
N VAL A 69 18.97 9.64 -13.48
CA VAL A 69 18.01 10.59 -14.07
C VAL A 69 18.40 12.02 -13.69
N LYS A 70 18.50 12.90 -14.70
CA LYS A 70 18.80 14.31 -14.48
C LYS A 70 17.50 15.10 -14.25
N VAL A 71 17.63 16.26 -13.62
CA VAL A 71 16.49 17.18 -13.40
C VAL A 71 15.79 17.55 -14.71
N CYS A 72 16.52 17.65 -15.82
CA CYS A 72 15.95 17.98 -17.13
C CYS A 72 15.24 16.79 -17.82
N ASP A 73 15.36 15.57 -17.31
CA ASP A 73 14.75 14.38 -17.91
C ASP A 73 13.37 14.06 -17.33
N MET A 74 13.07 14.54 -16.12
CA MET A 74 11.82 14.23 -15.44
C MET A 74 11.14 15.47 -14.85
N VAL A 75 9.81 15.40 -14.73
CA VAL A 75 8.97 16.41 -14.11
C VAL A 75 7.91 15.79 -13.22
N ARG A 76 7.68 16.38 -12.06
CA ARG A 76 6.54 16.14 -11.18
C ARG A 76 5.42 17.11 -11.52
N LEU A 77 4.44 16.63 -12.28
CA LEU A 77 3.31 17.45 -12.64
C LEU A 77 2.30 17.49 -11.51
N ASN A 78 2.09 18.66 -10.94
CA ASN A 78 1.16 18.89 -9.83
C ASN A 78 -0.19 19.41 -10.33
N SER A 79 -1.25 19.08 -9.61
CA SER A 79 -2.55 19.74 -9.77
C SER A 79 -2.44 21.22 -9.38
N PHE A 80 -3.18 22.08 -10.04
CA PHE A 80 -3.27 23.51 -9.73
C PHE A 80 -3.64 23.81 -8.26
N HIS A 81 -4.41 22.92 -7.64
CA HIS A 81 -4.85 23.09 -6.25
C HIS A 81 -3.83 22.62 -5.21
N ARG A 82 -2.74 21.98 -5.63
CA ARG A 82 -1.71 21.52 -4.69
C ARG A 82 -0.88 22.69 -4.21
N LYS A 83 -0.89 22.92 -2.90
CA LYS A 83 -0.08 23.96 -2.28
C LYS A 83 1.41 23.56 -2.28
N GLU A 84 2.28 24.55 -2.41
CA GLU A 84 3.74 24.36 -2.45
C GLU A 84 4.28 23.81 -1.12
N ASP A 85 3.72 24.26 0.01
CA ASP A 85 4.05 23.78 1.35
C ASP A 85 3.74 22.30 1.60
N ALA A 86 2.90 21.69 0.74
CA ALA A 86 2.60 20.26 0.75
C ALA A 86 3.53 19.43 -0.15
N ILE A 87 4.54 20.04 -0.79
CA ILE A 87 5.51 19.36 -1.65
C ILE A 87 6.80 19.17 -0.85
N PRO A 88 7.35 17.94 -0.75
CA PRO A 88 8.63 17.71 -0.11
C PRO A 88 9.75 18.51 -0.78
N ASP A 89 10.68 19.06 0.01
CA ASP A 89 11.79 19.87 -0.48
C ASP A 89 12.63 19.18 -1.57
N VAL A 90 12.81 17.87 -1.45
CA VAL A 90 13.55 17.06 -2.43
C VAL A 90 12.81 16.96 -3.77
N VAL A 91 11.49 17.12 -3.79
CA VAL A 91 10.63 17.03 -4.98
C VAL A 91 10.44 18.40 -5.64
N LEU A 92 10.57 19.50 -4.90
CA LEU A 92 10.39 20.88 -5.39
C LEU A 92 11.16 21.18 -6.68
N PRO A 93 12.44 20.80 -6.85
CA PRO A 93 13.21 21.10 -8.08
C PRO A 93 12.64 20.45 -9.34
N PHE A 94 11.81 19.42 -9.20
CA PHE A 94 11.18 18.69 -10.31
C PHE A 94 9.74 19.12 -10.53
N SER A 95 9.18 19.95 -9.67
CA SER A 95 7.76 20.30 -9.66
C SER A 95 7.41 21.33 -10.70
N ALA A 96 6.32 21.09 -11.42
CA ALA A 96 5.69 22.02 -12.34
C ALA A 96 4.17 21.98 -12.19
N SER A 97 3.50 23.11 -12.47
CA SER A 97 2.04 23.12 -12.63
C SER A 97 1.66 22.55 -14.00
N GLY A 98 0.51 21.89 -14.04
CA GLY A 98 0.01 21.20 -15.24
C GLY A 98 -0.61 22.09 -16.30
N GLU A 99 -0.15 23.34 -16.48
CA GLU A 99 -0.81 24.34 -17.34
C GLU A 99 -0.08 24.60 -18.67
N ASP A 100 1.17 24.21 -18.81
CA ASP A 100 1.95 24.45 -20.01
C ASP A 100 2.38 23.15 -20.72
N LEU A 101 1.69 22.89 -21.85
CA LEU A 101 1.99 21.74 -22.70
C LEU A 101 3.43 21.75 -23.23
N ASN A 102 4.02 22.93 -23.50
CA ASN A 102 5.38 23.04 -23.99
C ASN A 102 6.40 22.61 -22.94
N ILE A 103 6.11 22.82 -21.67
CA ILE A 103 6.93 22.33 -20.58
C ILE A 103 6.81 20.82 -20.51
N ILE A 104 5.61 20.29 -20.43
CA ILE A 104 5.34 18.84 -20.26
C ILE A 104 5.95 18.03 -21.40
N SER A 105 5.80 18.50 -22.65
CA SER A 105 6.27 17.77 -23.83
C SER A 105 7.79 17.63 -23.96
N ARG A 106 8.57 18.39 -23.20
CA ARG A 106 10.05 18.34 -23.23
C ARG A 106 10.62 17.19 -22.41
N TYR A 107 9.93 16.78 -21.36
CA TYR A 107 10.45 15.77 -20.44
C TYR A 107 10.25 14.36 -20.97
N ARG A 108 11.21 13.50 -20.67
CA ARG A 108 11.14 12.07 -21.00
C ARG A 108 10.33 11.28 -19.98
N ILE A 109 10.29 11.75 -18.73
CA ILE A 109 9.47 11.17 -17.66
C ILE A 109 8.55 12.25 -17.12
N VAL A 110 7.26 11.97 -17.10
CA VAL A 110 6.25 12.77 -16.42
C VAL A 110 5.65 11.94 -15.29
N VAL A 111 5.79 12.40 -14.05
CA VAL A 111 5.21 11.76 -12.89
C VAL A 111 4.07 12.61 -12.36
N CYS A 112 2.88 12.03 -12.18
CA CYS A 112 1.71 12.75 -11.67
C CYS A 112 0.72 11.79 -11.00
N THR A 113 -0.37 12.33 -10.43
CA THR A 113 -1.49 11.46 -10.05
C THR A 113 -2.29 11.05 -11.30
N CYS A 114 -3.03 9.93 -11.21
CA CYS A 114 -3.88 9.46 -12.30
C CYS A 114 -4.83 10.56 -12.78
N ASN A 115 -5.47 11.27 -11.85
CA ASN A 115 -6.37 12.38 -12.19
C ASN A 115 -5.66 13.57 -12.84
N THR A 116 -4.45 13.92 -12.37
CA THR A 116 -3.66 15.02 -12.95
C THR A 116 -3.23 14.70 -14.38
N ALA A 117 -3.06 13.43 -14.74
CA ALA A 117 -2.75 13.01 -16.11
C ALA A 117 -3.81 13.48 -17.11
N GLY A 118 -5.07 13.61 -16.68
CA GLY A 118 -6.16 14.12 -17.52
C GLY A 118 -5.96 15.58 -17.97
N SER A 119 -5.25 16.40 -17.21
CA SER A 119 -4.95 17.78 -17.63
C SER A 119 -4.12 17.83 -18.91
N MET A 120 -3.21 16.89 -19.11
CA MET A 120 -2.38 16.78 -20.32
C MET A 120 -3.25 16.56 -21.58
N PHE A 121 -4.28 15.73 -21.45
CA PHE A 121 -5.24 15.53 -22.53
C PHE A 121 -6.05 16.81 -22.83
N ASN A 122 -6.52 17.50 -21.79
CA ASN A 122 -7.26 18.75 -21.94
C ASN A 122 -6.43 19.88 -22.57
N LEU A 123 -5.10 19.88 -22.34
CA LEU A 123 -4.17 20.80 -22.96
C LEU A 123 -3.85 20.45 -24.42
N GLY A 124 -4.36 19.34 -24.95
CA GLY A 124 -4.18 18.92 -26.33
C GLY A 124 -2.95 18.04 -26.55
N LEU A 125 -2.40 17.38 -25.53
CA LEU A 125 -1.35 16.39 -25.73
C LEU A 125 -1.90 15.25 -26.58
N LYS A 126 -1.19 14.95 -27.67
CA LYS A 126 -1.65 13.91 -28.61
C LYS A 126 -1.56 12.52 -27.97
N VAL A 127 -2.57 11.69 -28.22
CA VAL A 127 -2.51 10.25 -27.92
C VAL A 127 -1.29 9.64 -28.63
N GLY A 128 -0.53 8.82 -27.92
CA GLY A 128 0.72 8.26 -28.42
C GLY A 128 1.95 9.13 -28.22
N HIS A 129 1.82 10.26 -27.49
CA HIS A 129 3.00 11.04 -27.06
C HIS A 129 3.89 10.21 -26.12
N PHE A 130 3.30 9.46 -25.22
CA PHE A 130 4.02 8.51 -24.37
C PHE A 130 4.08 7.13 -25.03
N THR A 131 5.23 6.50 -24.90
CA THR A 131 5.48 5.12 -25.34
C THR A 131 5.21 4.11 -24.23
N HIS A 132 5.28 4.56 -22.98
CA HIS A 132 5.09 3.71 -21.79
C HIS A 132 4.23 4.44 -20.77
N ALA A 133 3.26 3.71 -20.17
CA ALA A 133 2.51 4.15 -19.00
C ALA A 133 2.75 3.19 -17.85
N PHE A 134 3.11 3.75 -16.71
CA PHE A 134 3.20 3.04 -15.44
C PHE A 134 2.14 3.56 -14.49
N VAL A 135 1.40 2.66 -13.85
CA VAL A 135 0.52 3.01 -12.73
C VAL A 135 0.98 2.22 -11.53
N ASP A 136 1.62 2.90 -10.57
CA ASP A 136 1.98 2.29 -9.29
C ASP A 136 0.84 2.47 -8.28
N GLU A 137 0.69 1.54 -7.35
CA GLU A 137 -0.46 1.43 -6.44
C GLU A 137 -1.81 1.34 -7.20
N ALA A 138 -1.81 0.64 -8.36
CA ALA A 138 -2.97 0.53 -9.25
C ALA A 138 -4.19 -0.15 -8.60
N GLY A 139 -4.01 -0.93 -7.53
CA GLY A 139 -5.10 -1.50 -6.74
C GLY A 139 -5.92 -0.47 -5.97
N GLN A 140 -5.36 0.72 -5.73
CA GLN A 140 -6.00 1.80 -4.97
C GLN A 140 -6.70 2.84 -5.87
N ALA A 141 -6.50 2.77 -7.18
CA ALA A 141 -7.17 3.64 -8.15
C ALA A 141 -8.49 3.02 -8.60
N THR A 142 -9.53 3.83 -8.70
CA THR A 142 -10.74 3.40 -9.41
C THR A 142 -10.40 3.08 -10.87
N GLU A 143 -11.15 2.18 -11.50
CA GLU A 143 -10.89 1.84 -12.90
C GLU A 143 -10.90 3.08 -13.82
N PRO A 144 -11.88 4.00 -13.74
CA PRO A 144 -11.85 5.22 -14.55
C PRO A 144 -10.61 6.09 -14.34
N GLU A 145 -10.15 6.25 -13.08
CA GLU A 145 -8.92 7.01 -12.79
C GLU A 145 -7.69 6.34 -13.39
N CYS A 146 -7.58 5.02 -13.25
CA CYS A 146 -6.47 4.25 -13.81
C CYS A 146 -6.43 4.34 -15.34
N LEU A 147 -7.58 4.39 -16.01
CA LEU A 147 -7.67 4.49 -17.48
C LEU A 147 -7.19 5.84 -18.04
N ILE A 148 -7.22 6.93 -17.26
CA ILE A 148 -6.82 8.27 -17.71
C ILE A 148 -5.40 8.27 -18.30
N PRO A 149 -4.33 7.90 -17.54
CA PRO A 149 -2.97 7.87 -18.08
C PRO A 149 -2.79 6.85 -19.21
N LEU A 150 -3.54 5.75 -19.20
CA LEU A 150 -3.45 4.73 -20.24
C LEU A 150 -3.93 5.25 -21.59
N GLY A 151 -4.89 6.17 -21.60
CA GLY A 151 -5.39 6.84 -22.80
C GLY A 151 -4.36 7.76 -23.50
N LEU A 152 -3.26 8.09 -22.85
CA LEU A 152 -2.19 8.93 -23.41
C LEU A 152 -1.12 8.14 -24.18
N VAL A 153 -1.14 6.81 -24.06
CA VAL A 153 -0.16 5.91 -24.69
C VAL A 153 -0.62 5.48 -26.08
N SER A 154 0.33 5.18 -26.96
CA SER A 154 0.02 4.64 -28.29
C SER A 154 -0.74 3.32 -28.19
N GLY A 155 -1.85 3.22 -28.92
CA GLY A 155 -2.61 1.97 -28.98
C GLY A 155 -1.92 0.86 -29.80
N ALA A 156 -0.97 1.22 -30.68
CA ALA A 156 -0.25 0.25 -31.51
C ALA A 156 1.01 -0.29 -30.81
N ASP A 157 1.83 0.62 -30.27
CA ASP A 157 3.18 0.30 -29.78
C ASP A 157 3.38 0.60 -28.31
N GLY A 158 2.35 1.10 -27.62
CA GLY A 158 2.42 1.50 -26.22
C GLY A 158 2.57 0.30 -25.30
N GLN A 159 3.38 0.48 -24.24
CA GLN A 159 3.51 -0.49 -23.15
C GLN A 159 2.83 0.03 -21.90
N ILE A 160 1.95 -0.77 -21.35
CA ILE A 160 1.25 -0.47 -20.10
C ILE A 160 1.78 -1.38 -19.00
N VAL A 161 2.09 -0.81 -17.84
CA VAL A 161 2.53 -1.54 -16.65
C VAL A 161 1.67 -1.10 -15.47
N LEU A 162 1.00 -2.05 -14.83
CA LEU A 162 0.22 -1.85 -13.62
C LEU A 162 0.95 -2.52 -12.46
N ALA A 163 1.33 -1.76 -11.45
CA ALA A 163 1.92 -2.29 -10.23
C ALA A 163 0.97 -2.09 -9.05
N GLY A 164 0.79 -3.10 -8.22
CA GLY A 164 -0.12 -3.01 -7.09
C GLY A 164 -0.36 -4.34 -6.42
N ASP A 165 -1.35 -4.35 -5.57
CA ASP A 165 -1.76 -5.54 -4.83
C ASP A 165 -3.28 -5.59 -4.70
N PRO A 166 -3.95 -6.53 -5.39
CA PRO A 166 -5.41 -6.65 -5.36
C PRO A 166 -5.94 -7.22 -4.03
N LYS A 167 -5.04 -7.65 -3.11
CA LYS A 167 -5.39 -8.15 -1.78
C LYS A 167 -5.25 -7.09 -0.68
N GLN A 168 -4.79 -5.90 -1.04
CA GLN A 168 -4.80 -4.71 -0.18
C GLN A 168 -6.09 -3.91 -0.35
N LEU A 169 -6.18 -2.79 0.39
CA LEU A 169 -7.32 -1.90 0.28
C LEU A 169 -7.52 -1.43 -1.17
N GLY A 170 -8.75 -1.54 -1.63
CA GLY A 170 -9.19 -1.02 -2.91
C GLY A 170 -9.35 0.52 -2.92
N PRO A 171 -9.96 1.07 -3.97
CA PRO A 171 -10.22 2.49 -4.08
C PRO A 171 -11.12 3.02 -2.96
N VAL A 172 -10.78 4.19 -2.42
CA VAL A 172 -11.59 4.87 -1.40
C VAL A 172 -12.78 5.55 -2.07
N LEU A 173 -14.00 5.11 -1.74
CA LEU A 173 -15.23 5.64 -2.29
C LEU A 173 -16.06 6.33 -1.22
N MET A 174 -16.48 7.57 -1.51
CA MET A 174 -17.34 8.35 -0.62
C MET A 174 -18.84 8.04 -0.80
N SER A 175 -19.23 7.52 -1.96
CA SER A 175 -20.62 7.22 -2.29
C SER A 175 -20.94 5.75 -2.08
N PRO A 176 -21.90 5.39 -1.20
CA PRO A 176 -22.36 4.02 -1.05
C PRO A 176 -22.93 3.43 -2.34
N TYR A 177 -23.57 4.28 -3.16
CA TYR A 177 -24.11 3.85 -4.46
C TYR A 177 -22.99 3.48 -5.44
N ALA A 178 -21.90 4.26 -5.47
CA ALA A 178 -20.76 3.94 -6.31
C ALA A 178 -20.15 2.58 -5.94
N LYS A 179 -20.08 2.28 -4.66
CA LYS A 179 -19.66 0.98 -4.13
C LYS A 179 -20.62 -0.13 -4.56
N LEU A 180 -21.92 0.07 -4.36
CA LEU A 180 -22.97 -0.89 -4.75
C LEU A 180 -22.91 -1.24 -6.25
N PHE A 181 -22.54 -0.29 -7.12
CA PHE A 181 -22.40 -0.50 -8.56
C PHE A 181 -21.01 -0.91 -9.01
N GLY A 182 -20.14 -1.32 -8.09
CA GLY A 182 -18.86 -1.97 -8.40
C GLY A 182 -17.70 -1.04 -8.72
N LEU A 183 -17.82 0.28 -8.42
CA LEU A 183 -16.69 1.21 -8.61
C LEU A 183 -15.53 0.94 -7.64
N GLU A 184 -15.74 0.13 -6.60
CA GLU A 184 -14.70 -0.33 -5.66
C GLU A 184 -13.72 -1.32 -6.27
N LEU A 185 -14.10 -1.97 -7.38
CA LEU A 185 -13.23 -2.90 -8.10
C LEU A 185 -12.21 -2.11 -8.93
N SER A 186 -10.94 -2.23 -8.60
CA SER A 186 -9.87 -1.59 -9.37
C SER A 186 -9.66 -2.27 -10.72
N LEU A 187 -9.08 -1.52 -11.69
CA LEU A 187 -8.68 -2.12 -12.99
C LEU A 187 -7.71 -3.30 -12.79
N LEU A 188 -6.77 -3.17 -11.86
CA LEU A 188 -5.81 -4.22 -11.54
C LEU A 188 -6.50 -5.51 -11.10
N GLU A 189 -7.41 -5.41 -10.13
CA GLU A 189 -8.15 -6.54 -9.60
C GLU A 189 -9.01 -7.19 -10.66
N ARG A 190 -9.79 -6.38 -11.41
CA ARG A 190 -10.63 -6.88 -12.50
C ARG A 190 -9.83 -7.58 -13.61
N LEU A 191 -8.62 -7.10 -13.93
CA LEU A 191 -7.76 -7.77 -14.90
C LEU A 191 -7.25 -9.11 -14.34
N MET A 192 -6.84 -9.16 -13.08
CA MET A 192 -6.33 -10.37 -12.46
C MET A 192 -7.40 -11.47 -12.29
N GLU A 193 -8.68 -11.13 -12.39
CA GLU A 193 -9.79 -12.10 -12.47
C GLU A 193 -9.99 -12.68 -13.89
N ARG A 194 -9.35 -12.10 -14.92
CA ARG A 194 -9.45 -12.62 -16.28
C ARG A 194 -8.58 -13.86 -16.47
N GLN A 195 -9.10 -14.85 -17.18
CA GLN A 195 -8.45 -16.15 -17.40
C GLN A 195 -6.97 -16.06 -17.79
N ILE A 196 -6.58 -15.07 -18.60
CA ILE A 196 -5.20 -14.89 -19.06
C ILE A 196 -4.25 -14.36 -17.97
N TYR A 197 -4.79 -13.75 -16.91
CA TYR A 197 -4.04 -13.21 -15.77
C TYR A 197 -4.21 -14.05 -14.51
N CYS A 198 -5.13 -15.02 -14.51
CA CYS A 198 -5.41 -15.83 -13.33
C CYS A 198 -4.25 -16.76 -12.97
N PHE A 199 -4.18 -17.05 -11.67
CA PHE A 199 -3.29 -18.08 -11.15
C PHE A 199 -3.61 -19.47 -11.74
N ASN A 200 -2.61 -20.13 -12.32
CA ASN A 200 -2.70 -21.48 -12.85
C ASN A 200 -1.41 -22.25 -12.56
N ALA A 201 -1.39 -22.93 -11.43
CA ALA A 201 -0.21 -23.69 -10.97
C ALA A 201 0.12 -24.89 -11.87
N GLN A 202 -0.84 -25.41 -12.63
CA GLN A 202 -0.58 -26.54 -13.53
C GLN A 202 0.18 -26.11 -14.78
N GLN A 203 -0.17 -24.95 -15.35
CA GLN A 203 0.42 -24.46 -16.58
C GLN A 203 1.72 -23.69 -16.33
N PHE A 204 1.82 -22.96 -15.22
CA PHE A 204 2.91 -22.03 -14.94
C PHE A 204 3.64 -22.35 -13.63
N SER A 205 3.79 -23.63 -13.26
CA SER A 205 4.44 -24.08 -12.02
C SER A 205 5.83 -23.50 -11.82
N GLU A 206 6.63 -23.42 -12.88
CA GLU A 206 7.99 -22.89 -12.87
C GLU A 206 8.05 -21.34 -12.68
N TYR A 207 6.92 -20.65 -12.84
CA TYR A 207 6.81 -19.18 -12.80
C TYR A 207 5.92 -18.70 -11.67
N GLY A 208 5.74 -19.51 -10.62
CA GLY A 208 4.91 -19.13 -9.47
C GLY A 208 3.41 -19.13 -9.77
N GLY A 209 2.96 -19.83 -10.82
CA GLY A 209 1.55 -20.01 -11.16
C GLY A 209 0.96 -18.92 -12.06
N PHE A 210 1.75 -17.98 -12.57
CA PHE A 210 1.28 -16.93 -13.49
C PHE A 210 2.02 -16.98 -14.83
N ASP A 211 1.35 -16.53 -15.91
CA ASP A 211 2.02 -16.35 -17.20
C ASP A 211 3.14 -15.28 -17.05
N PRO A 212 4.41 -15.65 -17.19
CA PRO A 212 5.53 -14.74 -16.97
C PRO A 212 5.59 -13.60 -18.00
N ASN A 213 4.86 -13.68 -19.11
CA ASN A 213 4.79 -12.61 -20.10
C ASN A 213 3.76 -11.53 -19.72
N LEU A 214 2.85 -11.82 -18.80
CA LEU A 214 1.78 -10.92 -18.40
C LEU A 214 1.85 -10.50 -16.93
N VAL A 215 2.30 -11.41 -16.04
CA VAL A 215 2.30 -11.16 -14.59
C VAL A 215 3.65 -11.58 -13.99
N THR A 216 4.16 -10.75 -13.12
CA THR A 216 5.20 -11.16 -12.15
C THR A 216 4.68 -10.94 -10.74
N MET A 217 4.57 -12.02 -9.98
CA MET A 217 4.37 -11.96 -8.53
C MET A 217 5.72 -11.80 -7.84
N LEU A 218 5.85 -10.75 -7.03
CA LEU A 218 7.03 -10.53 -6.19
C LEU A 218 6.82 -11.29 -4.88
N ILE A 219 7.69 -12.24 -4.60
CA ILE A 219 7.57 -13.16 -3.46
C ILE A 219 8.55 -12.87 -2.32
N GLU A 220 9.67 -12.21 -2.61
CA GLU A 220 10.69 -11.89 -1.60
C GLU A 220 10.28 -10.68 -0.77
N ASN A 221 10.03 -10.89 0.52
CA ASN A 221 9.66 -9.82 1.46
C ASN A 221 10.88 -9.35 2.25
N TYR A 222 11.17 -8.05 2.15
CA TYR A 222 12.31 -7.38 2.76
C TYR A 222 11.94 -6.57 4.01
N ARG A 223 10.70 -6.72 4.52
CA ARG A 223 10.15 -5.87 5.59
C ARG A 223 9.87 -6.64 6.88
N SER A 224 9.22 -7.80 6.76
CA SER A 224 8.51 -8.40 7.89
C SER A 224 9.25 -9.58 8.51
N HIS A 225 9.08 -9.74 9.84
CA HIS A 225 9.48 -10.95 10.55
C HIS A 225 8.71 -12.17 10.03
N PRO A 226 9.30 -13.40 10.02
CA PRO A 226 8.65 -14.62 9.55
C PRO A 226 7.26 -14.86 10.16
N SER A 227 7.10 -14.69 11.47
CA SER A 227 5.82 -14.89 12.17
C SER A 227 4.72 -13.92 11.72
N ILE A 228 5.09 -12.70 11.29
CA ILE A 228 4.13 -11.70 10.77
C ILE A 228 3.73 -12.08 9.34
N LEU A 229 4.69 -12.56 8.53
CA LEU A 229 4.47 -12.85 7.13
C LEU A 229 3.72 -14.16 6.88
N HIS A 230 3.82 -15.12 7.81
CA HIS A 230 3.29 -16.48 7.63
C HIS A 230 1.78 -16.50 7.33
N LEU A 231 0.97 -15.85 8.16
CA LEU A 231 -0.49 -15.88 8.00
C LEU A 231 -0.95 -15.20 6.70
N PRO A 232 -0.53 -13.97 6.37
CA PRO A 232 -0.85 -13.36 5.08
C PRO A 232 -0.40 -14.20 3.88
N SER A 233 0.79 -14.82 3.94
CA SER A 233 1.30 -15.70 2.88
C SER A 233 0.35 -16.85 2.60
N LYS A 234 -0.09 -17.53 3.68
CA LYS A 234 -1.02 -18.66 3.60
C LYS A 234 -2.39 -18.26 3.06
N LEU A 235 -2.93 -17.11 3.51
CA LEU A 235 -4.30 -16.70 3.20
C LEU A 235 -4.45 -16.05 1.82
N PHE A 236 -3.48 -15.25 1.39
CA PHE A 236 -3.65 -14.34 0.27
C PHE A 236 -2.64 -14.52 -0.86
N TYR A 237 -1.49 -15.17 -0.59
CA TYR A 237 -0.35 -15.21 -1.52
C TYR A 237 0.15 -16.63 -1.81
N PHE A 238 -0.76 -17.58 -1.85
CA PHE A 238 -0.51 -18.97 -2.25
C PHE A 238 0.59 -19.68 -1.44
N ASN A 239 0.88 -19.19 -0.23
CA ASN A 239 1.97 -19.67 0.62
C ASN A 239 3.36 -19.60 -0.07
N GLN A 240 3.57 -18.61 -0.94
CA GLN A 240 4.80 -18.47 -1.75
C GLN A 240 5.74 -17.38 -1.24
N LEU A 241 5.36 -16.59 -0.21
CA LEU A 241 6.20 -15.51 0.26
C LEU A 241 7.44 -16.02 0.98
N GLU A 242 8.59 -15.43 0.63
CA GLU A 242 9.89 -15.70 1.23
C GLU A 242 10.38 -14.52 2.05
N VAL A 243 10.86 -14.77 3.26
CA VAL A 243 11.47 -13.74 4.10
C VAL A 243 12.91 -13.49 3.66
N LYS A 244 13.19 -12.25 3.26
CA LYS A 244 14.53 -11.73 2.94
C LYS A 244 14.87 -10.48 3.78
N ALA A 245 14.00 -10.14 4.71
CA ALA A 245 14.21 -9.02 5.62
C ALA A 245 15.46 -9.24 6.49
N ASP A 246 16.18 -8.17 6.78
CA ASP A 246 17.36 -8.23 7.65
C ASP A 246 16.92 -8.57 9.09
N PRO A 247 17.41 -9.68 9.66
CA PRO A 247 17.10 -10.04 11.04
C PRO A 247 17.46 -8.95 12.05
N SER A 248 18.51 -8.16 11.81
CA SER A 248 18.91 -7.07 12.71
C SER A 248 17.82 -6.00 12.87
N LEU A 249 16.97 -5.84 11.86
CA LEU A 249 15.85 -4.88 11.87
C LEU A 249 14.54 -5.52 12.36
N THR A 250 14.29 -6.77 11.97
CA THR A 250 13.02 -7.44 12.23
C THR A 250 12.95 -8.16 13.57
N HIS A 251 14.10 -8.43 14.22
CA HIS A 251 14.16 -9.17 15.48
C HIS A 251 14.37 -8.26 16.71
N THR A 252 14.26 -6.95 16.57
CA THR A 252 14.46 -6.00 17.68
C THR A 252 13.51 -6.25 18.87
N LEU A 253 12.31 -6.74 18.60
CA LEU A 253 11.26 -6.97 19.60
C LEU A 253 11.05 -8.43 20.00
N VAL A 254 11.80 -9.39 19.49
CA VAL A 254 11.59 -10.82 19.79
C VAL A 254 11.80 -11.18 21.27
N ASN A 255 12.53 -10.33 22.00
CA ASN A 255 12.77 -10.48 23.43
C ASN A 255 12.01 -9.48 24.31
N TRP A 256 11.03 -8.78 23.74
CA TRP A 256 10.21 -7.85 24.53
C TRP A 256 9.45 -8.58 25.63
N SER A 257 9.52 -8.03 26.85
CA SER A 257 8.98 -8.68 28.07
C SER A 257 7.46 -8.90 28.08
N MET A 258 6.73 -8.15 27.23
CA MET A 258 5.27 -8.27 27.10
C MET A 258 4.84 -9.33 26.07
N LEU A 259 5.78 -9.98 25.37
CA LEU A 259 5.44 -11.07 24.47
C LEU A 259 5.03 -12.32 25.27
N PRO A 260 3.86 -12.91 24.97
CA PRO A 260 3.44 -14.18 25.60
C PRO A 260 4.43 -15.32 25.28
N THR A 261 4.95 -15.34 24.07
CA THR A 261 5.98 -16.30 23.64
C THR A 261 7.19 -15.55 23.10
N GLN A 262 8.34 -15.77 23.71
CA GLN A 262 9.61 -15.19 23.26
C GLN A 262 9.95 -15.70 21.84
N GLY A 263 10.45 -14.79 21.00
CA GLY A 263 10.77 -15.12 19.61
C GLY A 263 9.61 -14.94 18.63
N VAL A 264 8.38 -14.72 19.11
CA VAL A 264 7.19 -14.49 18.27
C VAL A 264 6.72 -13.05 18.46
N PRO A 265 7.12 -12.09 17.61
CA PRO A 265 6.76 -10.67 17.76
C PRO A 265 5.35 -10.36 17.23
N VAL A 266 4.38 -11.19 17.59
CA VAL A 266 2.95 -11.02 17.32
C VAL A 266 2.22 -11.26 18.62
N VAL A 267 1.30 -10.36 18.98
CA VAL A 267 0.45 -10.51 20.19
C VAL A 267 -0.98 -10.23 19.80
N PHE A 268 -1.88 -11.14 20.13
CA PHE A 268 -3.31 -10.86 20.15
C PHE A 268 -3.77 -10.82 21.60
N HIS A 269 -4.27 -9.67 22.04
CA HIS A 269 -4.76 -9.47 23.41
C HIS A 269 -6.28 -9.37 23.41
N GLY A 270 -6.96 -10.41 23.84
CA GLY A 270 -8.40 -10.41 24.01
C GLY A 270 -8.81 -9.59 25.24
N ILE A 271 -9.73 -8.66 25.07
CA ILE A 271 -10.29 -7.85 26.17
C ILE A 271 -11.80 -7.91 26.15
N ARG A 272 -12.40 -8.05 27.33
CA ARG A 272 -13.85 -7.88 27.50
C ARG A 272 -14.11 -6.41 27.82
N GLY A 273 -14.82 -5.73 26.94
CA GLY A 273 -15.19 -4.32 27.08
C GLY A 273 -16.58 -4.05 26.55
N GLU A 274 -17.05 -2.83 26.72
CA GLU A 274 -18.31 -2.36 26.15
C GLU A 274 -18.02 -1.36 25.05
N ASP A 275 -18.62 -1.58 23.89
CA ASP A 275 -18.59 -0.64 22.78
C ASP A 275 -19.61 0.47 23.02
N LEU A 276 -19.13 1.70 23.06
CA LEU A 276 -19.91 2.88 23.37
C LEU A 276 -20.02 3.81 22.16
N ARG A 277 -21.09 4.59 22.12
CA ARG A 277 -21.28 5.72 21.21
C ARG A 277 -21.34 7.03 21.98
N GLU A 278 -20.84 8.09 21.41
CA GLU A 278 -20.86 9.42 22.01
C GLU A 278 -21.81 10.36 21.24
N GLY A 279 -22.87 10.80 21.90
CA GLY A 279 -23.87 11.69 21.31
C GLY A 279 -24.53 11.06 20.07
N ASN A 280 -24.59 11.84 18.98
CA ASN A 280 -25.17 11.39 17.71
C ASN A 280 -24.11 10.82 16.73
N SER A 281 -22.89 10.52 17.21
CA SER A 281 -21.86 9.96 16.36
C SER A 281 -22.23 8.52 15.93
N PRO A 282 -22.12 8.19 14.64
CA PRO A 282 -22.30 6.81 14.20
C PRO A 282 -21.10 5.91 14.55
N SER A 283 -19.96 6.48 14.94
CA SER A 283 -18.72 5.75 15.21
C SER A 283 -18.66 5.24 16.63
N TRP A 284 -18.22 3.98 16.77
CA TRP A 284 -18.03 3.31 18.03
C TRP A 284 -16.67 3.59 18.67
N PHE A 285 -16.53 3.35 19.95
CA PHE A 285 -15.27 3.29 20.68
C PHE A 285 -15.38 2.38 21.90
N ASN A 286 -14.27 1.73 22.25
CA ASN A 286 -14.13 0.88 23.43
C ASN A 286 -13.11 1.52 24.37
N PRO A 287 -13.53 2.02 25.55
CA PRO A 287 -12.60 2.64 26.51
C PRO A 287 -11.53 1.68 27.02
N GLY A 288 -11.90 0.40 27.24
CA GLY A 288 -10.96 -0.62 27.71
C GLY A 288 -9.83 -0.85 26.72
N GLU A 289 -10.16 -1.02 25.43
CA GLU A 289 -9.17 -1.15 24.36
C GLU A 289 -8.29 0.08 24.23
N ALA A 290 -8.87 1.29 24.31
CA ALA A 290 -8.09 2.52 24.24
C ALA A 290 -7.04 2.60 25.36
N VAL A 291 -7.42 2.22 26.59
CA VAL A 291 -6.49 2.18 27.73
C VAL A 291 -5.41 1.11 27.53
N LEU A 292 -5.80 -0.10 27.12
CA LEU A 292 -4.86 -1.19 26.87
C LEU A 292 -3.87 -0.85 25.76
N THR A 293 -4.34 -0.24 24.66
CA THR A 293 -3.48 0.25 23.56
C THR A 293 -2.42 1.21 24.08
N VAL A 294 -2.82 2.16 24.93
CA VAL A 294 -1.88 3.13 25.52
C VAL A 294 -0.94 2.48 26.54
N GLN A 295 -1.35 1.46 27.26
CA GLN A 295 -0.47 0.69 28.14
C GLN A 295 0.64 -0.04 27.35
N TYR A 296 0.31 -0.67 26.21
CA TYR A 296 1.30 -1.25 25.31
C TYR A 296 2.26 -0.20 24.78
N LEU A 297 1.76 0.95 24.33
CA LEU A 297 2.58 2.08 23.89
C LEU A 297 3.57 2.53 24.98
N GLN A 298 3.06 2.72 26.21
CA GLN A 298 3.92 3.12 27.34
C GLN A 298 4.99 2.07 27.68
N SER A 299 4.65 0.78 27.56
CA SER A 299 5.60 -0.30 27.80
C SER A 299 6.72 -0.29 26.76
N LEU A 300 6.40 -0.04 25.48
CA LEU A 300 7.39 0.08 24.40
C LEU A 300 8.32 1.25 24.63
N ILE A 301 7.78 2.42 24.95
CA ILE A 301 8.57 3.66 25.15
C ILE A 301 9.47 3.56 26.40
N LYS A 302 9.01 2.89 27.47
CA LYS A 302 9.78 2.74 28.72
C LYS A 302 11.00 1.81 28.59
N GLN A 303 10.97 0.89 27.65
CA GLN A 303 12.08 -0.05 27.44
C GLN A 303 13.11 0.55 26.49
N THR A 304 13.96 1.42 27.02
CA THR A 304 15.03 2.12 26.25
C THR A 304 16.02 1.14 25.59
N GLU A 305 16.15 -0.08 26.08
CA GLU A 305 16.99 -1.13 25.50
C GLU A 305 16.52 -1.57 24.12
N LEU A 306 15.24 -1.38 23.78
CA LEU A 306 14.69 -1.73 22.47
C LEU A 306 15.06 -0.74 21.37
N ASN A 307 15.55 0.44 21.74
CA ASN A 307 15.98 1.53 20.83
C ASN A 307 14.94 1.84 19.72
N ILE A 308 13.65 1.91 20.10
CA ILE A 308 12.54 2.24 19.20
C ILE A 308 12.24 3.73 19.34
N ASP A 309 12.23 4.46 18.20
CA ASP A 309 11.72 5.83 18.21
C ASP A 309 10.19 5.80 18.32
N VAL A 310 9.64 6.76 19.00
CA VAL A 310 8.19 6.95 19.14
C VAL A 310 7.50 7.12 17.79
N GLU A 311 8.17 7.72 16.81
CA GLU A 311 7.70 7.87 15.44
C GLU A 311 7.60 6.53 14.67
N ASP A 312 8.35 5.52 15.10
CA ASP A 312 8.32 4.18 14.52
C ASP A 312 7.19 3.30 15.08
N ILE A 313 6.36 3.86 15.98
CA ILE A 313 5.17 3.20 16.50
C ILE A 313 3.93 3.80 15.84
N GLY A 314 3.11 2.94 15.24
CA GLY A 314 1.82 3.30 14.66
C GLY A 314 0.67 2.67 15.43
N ILE A 315 -0.43 3.41 15.61
CA ILE A 315 -1.66 2.90 16.22
C ILE A 315 -2.77 3.00 15.19
N ILE A 316 -3.39 1.86 14.86
CA ILE A 316 -4.41 1.75 13.82
C ILE A 316 -5.73 1.31 14.45
N THR A 317 -6.82 1.96 14.06
CA THR A 317 -8.18 1.51 14.36
C THR A 317 -9.14 1.95 13.28
N PRO A 318 -10.14 1.12 12.88
CA PRO A 318 -11.13 1.49 11.87
C PRO A 318 -12.12 2.55 12.35
N TYR A 319 -12.21 2.78 13.66
CA TYR A 319 -13.23 3.63 14.24
C TYR A 319 -12.72 5.03 14.57
N ARG A 320 -13.32 6.05 13.92
CA ARG A 320 -12.92 7.45 14.11
C ARG A 320 -12.97 7.90 15.58
N LYS A 321 -14.01 7.48 16.33
CA LYS A 321 -14.12 7.81 17.76
C LYS A 321 -13.04 7.13 18.59
N GLN A 322 -12.65 5.94 18.25
CA GLN A 322 -11.51 5.24 18.90
C GLN A 322 -10.20 6.01 18.67
N ILE A 323 -9.96 6.50 17.43
CA ILE A 323 -8.80 7.36 17.14
C ILE A 323 -8.80 8.59 18.06
N GLU A 324 -9.93 9.31 18.15
CA GLU A 324 -10.07 10.50 18.99
C GLU A 324 -9.78 10.18 20.48
N LYS A 325 -10.32 9.07 21.01
CA LYS A 325 -10.11 8.67 22.40
C LYS A 325 -8.66 8.28 22.68
N ILE A 326 -8.02 7.52 21.81
CA ILE A 326 -6.61 7.16 21.95
C ILE A 326 -5.73 8.41 21.89
N ARG A 327 -5.96 9.34 20.92
CA ARG A 327 -5.21 10.61 20.82
C ARG A 327 -5.32 11.45 22.10
N LEU A 328 -6.53 11.55 22.69
CA LEU A 328 -6.75 12.26 23.95
C LEU A 328 -5.99 11.64 25.14
N LEU A 329 -5.89 10.32 25.19
CA LEU A 329 -5.14 9.62 26.22
C LEU A 329 -3.63 9.86 26.06
N ILE A 330 -3.12 9.79 24.84
CA ILE A 330 -1.71 10.04 24.51
C ILE A 330 -1.32 11.48 24.86
N GLU A 331 -2.15 12.45 24.48
CA GLU A 331 -1.96 13.87 24.80
C GLU A 331 -1.89 14.13 26.31
N LYS A 332 -2.82 13.54 27.08
CA LYS A 332 -2.82 13.64 28.55
C LYS A 332 -1.56 13.08 29.21
N LEU A 333 -0.91 12.15 28.56
CA LEU A 333 0.33 11.54 29.03
C LEU A 333 1.58 12.29 28.55
N GLY A 334 1.42 13.36 27.78
CA GLY A 334 2.52 14.13 27.21
C GLY A 334 3.37 13.35 26.21
N ILE A 335 2.80 12.33 25.56
CA ILE A 335 3.48 11.56 24.52
C ILE A 335 3.23 12.25 23.19
N GLU A 336 4.30 12.68 22.55
CA GLU A 336 4.25 13.35 21.27
C GLU A 336 4.72 12.43 20.14
N ARG A 337 4.43 12.79 18.88
CA ARG A 337 4.92 12.16 17.64
C ARG A 337 4.45 10.74 17.34
N VAL A 338 3.56 10.14 18.14
CA VAL A 338 2.90 8.88 17.79
C VAL A 338 1.81 9.13 16.77
N LYS A 339 1.87 8.42 15.66
CA LYS A 339 0.78 8.47 14.68
C LYS A 339 -0.34 7.51 15.09
N VAL A 340 -1.56 8.06 15.28
CA VAL A 340 -2.81 7.29 15.49
C VAL A 340 -3.74 7.61 14.32
N GLY A 341 -4.27 6.60 13.65
CA GLY A 341 -5.13 6.85 12.47
C GLY A 341 -5.92 5.62 12.03
N SER A 342 -6.66 5.79 10.94
CA SER A 342 -7.37 4.70 10.27
C SER A 342 -6.42 3.87 9.40
N VAL A 343 -6.92 2.75 8.86
CA VAL A 343 -6.15 1.90 7.95
C VAL A 343 -5.77 2.67 6.69
N GLU A 344 -6.68 3.51 6.18
CA GLU A 344 -6.45 4.36 5.00
C GLU A 344 -5.36 5.42 5.26
N GLU A 345 -5.31 6.00 6.47
CA GLU A 345 -4.28 6.98 6.85
C GLU A 345 -2.87 6.37 6.94
N PHE A 346 -2.78 5.05 7.14
CA PHE A 346 -1.51 4.31 7.17
C PHE A 346 -1.13 3.69 5.84
N GLN A 347 -1.95 3.82 4.84
CA GLN A 347 -1.70 3.24 3.51
C GLN A 347 -0.39 3.77 2.91
N GLY A 348 0.44 2.86 2.39
CA GLY A 348 1.77 3.20 1.86
C GLY A 348 2.82 3.52 2.92
N GLN A 349 2.49 3.47 4.21
CA GLN A 349 3.41 3.71 5.31
C GLN A 349 3.86 2.40 5.97
N GLU A 350 5.01 2.45 6.61
CA GLU A 350 5.53 1.35 7.41
C GLU A 350 5.96 1.86 8.77
N ARG A 351 5.87 1.02 9.77
CA ARG A 351 6.31 1.27 11.14
C ARG A 351 6.99 0.02 11.67
N GLN A 352 7.93 0.22 12.58
CA GLN A 352 8.61 -0.89 13.26
C GLN A 352 7.64 -1.65 14.16
N VAL A 353 6.71 -0.92 14.78
CA VAL A 353 5.65 -1.49 15.62
C VAL A 353 4.30 -0.96 15.17
N VAL A 354 3.34 -1.85 15.03
CA VAL A 354 1.94 -1.50 14.75
C VAL A 354 1.07 -2.09 15.86
N ILE A 355 0.30 -1.23 16.54
CA ILE A 355 -0.73 -1.63 17.50
C ILE A 355 -2.08 -1.45 16.84
N ILE A 356 -2.89 -2.50 16.78
CA ILE A 356 -4.20 -2.46 16.14
C ILE A 356 -5.27 -2.62 17.24
N SER A 357 -6.19 -1.63 17.34
CA SER A 357 -7.40 -1.72 18.17
C SER A 357 -8.56 -2.00 17.22
N THR A 358 -9.20 -3.17 17.38
CA THR A 358 -10.20 -3.68 16.44
C THR A 358 -11.21 -4.57 17.16
N ASP A 359 -12.27 -4.93 16.45
CA ASP A 359 -13.31 -5.84 16.91
C ASP A 359 -12.90 -7.33 16.79
N GLU A 360 -13.81 -8.24 17.15
CA GLU A 360 -13.61 -9.68 17.22
C GLU A 360 -13.59 -10.43 15.87
N ASN A 361 -13.68 -9.74 14.72
CA ASN A 361 -13.80 -10.36 13.40
C ASN A 361 -12.46 -10.88 12.80
N TRP A 362 -11.47 -11.18 13.65
CA TRP A 362 -10.12 -11.61 13.24
C TRP A 362 -9.88 -13.11 13.51
N ARG A 363 -10.88 -13.95 13.25
CA ARG A 363 -10.86 -15.38 13.56
C ARG A 363 -9.54 -16.08 13.22
N GLN A 364 -9.08 -15.98 11.98
CA GLN A 364 -7.87 -16.66 11.53
C GLN A 364 -6.59 -16.14 12.21
N LEU A 365 -6.55 -14.85 12.54
CA LEU A 365 -5.44 -14.29 13.31
C LEU A 365 -5.49 -14.76 14.78
N ILE A 366 -6.66 -14.84 15.36
CA ILE A 366 -6.85 -15.37 16.73
C ILE A 366 -6.40 -16.83 16.77
N GLU A 367 -6.87 -17.67 15.84
CA GLU A 367 -6.46 -19.08 15.70
C GLU A 367 -4.93 -19.18 15.59
N TYR A 368 -4.33 -18.42 14.69
CA TYR A 368 -2.87 -18.38 14.52
C TYR A 368 -2.14 -17.99 15.82
N CYS A 369 -2.62 -16.95 16.52
CA CYS A 369 -2.01 -16.50 17.76
C CYS A 369 -2.15 -17.53 18.90
N VAL A 370 -3.29 -18.24 18.98
CA VAL A 370 -3.50 -19.32 19.95
C VAL A 370 -2.55 -20.49 19.67
N GLU A 371 -2.46 -20.95 18.42
CA GLU A 371 -1.58 -22.04 17.99
C GLU A 371 -0.09 -21.75 18.27
N ASN A 372 0.33 -20.50 18.17
CA ASN A 372 1.72 -20.09 18.37
C ASN A 372 1.99 -19.53 19.78
N GLY A 373 1.04 -19.65 20.72
CA GLY A 373 1.17 -19.14 22.10
C GLY A 373 1.30 -17.62 22.17
N ALA A 374 0.80 -16.90 21.17
CA ALA A 374 0.85 -15.44 21.04
C ALA A 374 -0.47 -14.75 21.47
N TYR A 375 -1.42 -15.51 22.00
CA TYR A 375 -2.68 -14.99 22.55
C TYR A 375 -2.54 -14.71 24.05
N THR A 376 -3.15 -13.63 24.52
CA THR A 376 -3.21 -13.25 25.94
C THR A 376 -4.53 -12.52 26.26
N GLY A 377 -4.84 -12.31 27.52
CA GLY A 377 -6.02 -11.56 27.95
C GLY A 377 -7.19 -12.46 28.37
N CYS A 378 -8.40 -12.17 27.88
CA CYS A 378 -9.60 -12.95 28.24
C CYS A 378 -9.58 -14.32 27.55
N ASP A 379 -10.54 -15.20 27.97
CA ASP A 379 -10.69 -16.51 27.32
C ASP A 379 -10.85 -16.37 25.81
N VAL A 380 -10.29 -17.33 25.09
CA VAL A 380 -10.43 -17.39 23.61
C VAL A 380 -11.92 -17.46 23.28
N PRO A 381 -12.42 -16.59 22.38
CA PRO A 381 -13.83 -16.65 21.97
C PRO A 381 -14.14 -18.00 21.32
N ASP A 382 -15.39 -18.45 21.46
CA ASP A 382 -15.87 -19.64 20.75
C ASP A 382 -15.96 -19.34 19.24
N LEU A 383 -14.93 -19.74 18.52
CA LEU A 383 -14.78 -19.47 17.09
C LEU A 383 -15.73 -20.31 16.22
N ASP A 384 -16.42 -21.28 16.78
CA ASP A 384 -17.34 -22.17 16.04
C ASP A 384 -18.79 -21.65 16.03
N GLN A 385 -19.11 -20.65 16.82
CA GLN A 385 -20.44 -20.03 16.76
C GLN A 385 -20.53 -19.07 15.60
N PRO A 386 -21.50 -19.19 14.67
CA PRO A 386 -21.75 -18.19 13.65
C PRO A 386 -22.15 -16.88 14.34
N ASP A 387 -21.63 -15.77 13.82
CA ASP A 387 -21.96 -14.42 14.28
C ASP A 387 -23.48 -14.21 14.33
N ASN A 388 -24.07 -14.32 15.51
CA ASN A 388 -25.50 -14.10 15.74
C ASN A 388 -25.86 -12.61 15.87
N LYS A 389 -24.96 -11.71 15.48
CA LYS A 389 -25.32 -10.30 15.28
C LYS A 389 -25.78 -10.12 13.84
N GLN A 390 -27.08 -10.41 13.60
CA GLN A 390 -27.76 -9.87 12.43
C GLN A 390 -27.54 -8.36 12.44
N ASP A 391 -26.91 -7.88 11.37
CA ASP A 391 -26.80 -6.46 11.04
C ASP A 391 -28.21 -5.83 10.88
N GLU A 392 -28.88 -5.57 11.96
CA GLU A 392 -29.98 -4.61 12.01
C GLU A 392 -29.33 -3.21 12.11
N ASN A 393 -29.19 -2.53 10.96
CA ASN A 393 -28.70 -1.15 10.75
C ASN A 393 -27.20 -0.99 10.45
N ARG A 394 -26.76 -1.50 9.31
CA ARG A 394 -25.64 -0.91 8.54
C ARG A 394 -26.12 -0.13 7.32
#